data_718e5b8273de146e135eafd9037c4f06
#
_entry.id   718e5b8273de146e135eafd9037c4f06
#
_cell.length_a   1.000
_cell.length_b   1.000
_cell.length_c   1.000
_cell.angle_alpha   90.00
_cell.angle_beta   90.00
_cell.angle_gamma   90.00
#
_symmetry.space_group_name_H-M   'P 1'
#
loop_
_entity.id
_entity.type
_entity.pdbx_description
1 polymer ?
#
loop_
_entity_poly.entity_id
_entity_poly.type
_entity_poly.pdbx_seq_one_letter_code
_entity_poly.pdbx_strand_id
1 'polypeptide(L)'
;MVDYTKILQNLEFVNISTDEFTIFEWKPPRSLKSYILDLNIVKQNPVSNIFFHIFRGNMKIVHIRLNNLIYTAGSNTEIQFQLLEALIEQVSKVFNETYDIDSYIKYGNFSTTVFNPFKEEIDNIIKNFNSLDLVNEIMVPCRVCNTVLSITVKRSFIENSESYPVPIVYSHNGHAILCFIDKNYAVRGVELVNITG
;
A
#
# COMPACT_ATOMS: atom_id res chain seq x y z
N MET A 1 19.53 6.24 -5.95
CA MET A 1 18.43 6.25 -4.95
C MET A 1 17.14 6.47 -5.71
N VAL A 2 16.15 5.59 -5.54
CA VAL A 2 14.84 5.71 -6.19
C VAL A 2 14.10 6.93 -5.62
N ASP A 3 13.48 7.69 -6.50
CA ASP A 3 12.60 8.81 -6.11
C ASP A 3 11.16 8.33 -5.94
N TYR A 4 10.82 7.83 -4.77
CA TYR A 4 9.49 7.34 -4.46
C TYR A 4 8.42 8.44 -4.52
N THR A 5 8.79 9.69 -4.23
CA THR A 5 7.88 10.84 -4.38
C THR A 5 7.39 10.97 -5.83
N LYS A 6 8.31 10.79 -6.80
CA LYS A 6 7.95 10.80 -8.22
C LYS A 6 7.10 9.60 -8.63
N ILE A 7 7.41 8.41 -8.08
CA ILE A 7 6.62 7.20 -8.34
C ILE A 7 5.20 7.36 -7.79
N LEU A 8 5.05 7.92 -6.59
CA LEU A 8 3.74 8.15 -5.96
C LEU A 8 2.88 9.20 -6.70
N GLN A 9 3.44 9.96 -7.64
CA GLN A 9 2.62 10.76 -8.56
C GLN A 9 1.66 9.90 -9.40
N ASN A 10 1.88 8.60 -9.51
CA ASN A 10 0.99 7.65 -10.18
C ASN A 10 -0.11 7.08 -9.26
N LEU A 11 -0.22 7.58 -8.03
CA LEU A 11 -1.32 7.28 -7.12
C LEU A 11 -2.62 7.88 -7.68
N GLU A 12 -3.70 7.12 -7.62
CA GLU A 12 -5.00 7.50 -8.17
C GLU A 12 -5.99 7.92 -7.08
N PHE A 13 -5.93 7.26 -5.93
CA PHE A 13 -6.75 7.62 -4.77
C PHE A 13 -6.21 7.02 -3.46
N VAL A 14 -6.63 7.62 -2.36
CA VAL A 14 -6.60 7.06 -1.00
C VAL A 14 -8.00 7.15 -0.43
N ASN A 15 -8.50 6.08 0.15
CA ASN A 15 -9.84 6.02 0.75
C ASN A 15 -9.77 5.44 2.15
N ILE A 16 -10.55 6.00 3.05
CA ILE A 16 -10.78 5.50 4.40
C ILE A 16 -12.28 5.32 4.56
N SER A 17 -12.71 4.12 4.94
CA SER A 17 -14.12 3.76 5.05
C SER A 17 -14.38 2.88 6.26
N THR A 18 -15.65 2.79 6.64
CA THR A 18 -16.19 1.70 7.44
C THR A 18 -16.78 0.63 6.52
N ASP A 19 -17.40 -0.39 7.08
CA ASP A 19 -18.19 -1.36 6.31
C ASP A 19 -19.42 -0.74 5.64
N GLU A 20 -19.89 0.41 6.13
CA GLU A 20 -21.13 1.02 5.69
C GLU A 20 -20.92 2.18 4.73
N PHE A 21 -19.93 3.04 4.99
CA PHE A 21 -19.74 4.27 4.23
C PHE A 21 -18.28 4.72 4.15
N THR A 22 -18.00 5.58 3.18
CA THR A 22 -16.72 6.27 3.05
C THR A 22 -16.65 7.44 4.02
N ILE A 23 -15.60 7.45 4.86
CA ILE A 23 -15.29 8.53 5.80
C ILE A 23 -14.50 9.63 5.10
N PHE A 24 -13.48 9.24 4.33
CA PHE A 24 -12.55 10.14 3.69
C PHE A 24 -12.11 9.63 2.33
N GLU A 25 -11.96 10.54 1.37
CA GLU A 25 -11.38 10.24 0.07
C GLU A 25 -10.43 11.37 -0.35
N TRP A 26 -9.24 10.98 -0.75
CA TRP A 26 -8.26 11.83 -1.41
C TRP A 26 -8.04 11.35 -2.85
N LYS A 27 -7.91 12.31 -3.77
CA LYS A 27 -7.56 12.10 -5.17
C LYS A 27 -6.56 13.17 -5.59
N PRO A 28 -5.59 12.82 -6.45
CA PRO A 28 -4.70 13.84 -7.00
C PRO A 28 -5.48 14.86 -7.83
N PRO A 29 -5.07 16.14 -7.84
CA PRO A 29 -5.77 17.21 -8.56
C PRO A 29 -5.95 16.93 -10.07
N ARG A 30 -5.08 16.11 -10.66
CA ARG A 30 -5.13 15.68 -12.07
C ARG A 30 -6.17 14.59 -12.36
N SER A 31 -6.70 13.93 -11.35
CA SER A 31 -7.64 12.82 -11.54
C SER A 31 -9.00 13.36 -11.91
N LEU A 32 -9.32 13.28 -13.21
CA LEU A 32 -10.66 13.59 -13.74
C LEU A 32 -11.63 12.41 -13.59
N LYS A 33 -11.14 11.23 -13.15
CA LYS A 33 -11.93 10.01 -13.04
C LYS A 33 -12.56 9.91 -11.66
N SER A 34 -13.88 9.76 -11.65
CA SER A 34 -14.58 9.29 -10.46
C SER A 34 -14.39 7.77 -10.38
N TYR A 35 -13.54 7.32 -9.48
CA TYR A 35 -13.47 5.89 -9.15
C TYR A 35 -14.57 5.61 -8.13
N ILE A 36 -15.62 4.91 -8.54
CA ILE A 36 -16.54 4.31 -7.57
C ILE A 36 -15.79 3.08 -7.04
N LEU A 37 -15.23 3.21 -5.85
CA LEU A 37 -14.68 2.05 -5.15
C LEU A 37 -15.85 1.15 -4.83
N ASP A 38 -15.90 -0.03 -5.45
CA ASP A 38 -16.85 -1.06 -5.04
C ASP A 38 -16.39 -1.62 -3.69
N LEU A 39 -16.86 -1.00 -2.62
CA LEU A 39 -16.55 -1.41 -1.25
C LEU A 39 -16.95 -2.87 -0.97
N ASN A 40 -17.84 -3.48 -1.78
CA ASN A 40 -18.21 -4.88 -1.61
C ASN A 40 -17.00 -5.82 -1.79
N ILE A 41 -16.09 -5.51 -2.71
CA ILE A 41 -14.85 -6.30 -2.90
C ILE A 41 -13.97 -6.24 -1.63
N VAL A 42 -13.92 -5.07 -1.01
CA VAL A 42 -13.11 -4.83 0.19
C VAL A 42 -13.79 -5.41 1.44
N LYS A 43 -15.13 -5.35 1.50
CA LYS A 43 -15.94 -5.88 2.60
C LYS A 43 -15.94 -7.41 2.69
N GLN A 44 -15.69 -8.11 1.57
CA GLN A 44 -15.66 -9.58 1.53
C GLN A 44 -14.49 -10.19 2.31
N ASN A 45 -13.50 -9.40 2.70
CA ASN A 45 -12.37 -9.86 3.49
C ASN A 45 -12.45 -9.35 4.94
N PRO A 46 -13.04 -10.12 5.86
CA PRO A 46 -13.21 -9.71 7.26
C PRO A 46 -11.92 -9.74 8.08
N VAL A 47 -10.82 -10.24 7.52
CA VAL A 47 -9.54 -10.43 8.23
C VAL A 47 -8.89 -9.07 8.47
N SER A 48 -8.57 -8.80 9.74
CA SER A 48 -7.87 -7.56 10.15
C SER A 48 -6.36 -7.76 10.15
N ASN A 49 -5.62 -6.65 10.00
CA ASN A 49 -4.16 -6.58 10.06
C ASN A 49 -3.43 -7.35 8.94
N ILE A 50 -4.12 -7.66 7.84
CA ILE A 50 -3.53 -8.28 6.65
C ILE A 50 -3.79 -7.38 5.45
N PHE A 51 -2.75 -7.16 4.64
CA PHE A 51 -2.87 -6.48 3.36
C PHE A 51 -3.46 -7.40 2.30
N PHE A 52 -4.44 -6.89 1.56
CA PHE A 52 -5.00 -7.54 0.40
C PHE A 52 -4.66 -6.77 -0.86
N HIS A 53 -4.29 -7.50 -1.91
CA HIS A 53 -3.91 -6.97 -3.21
C HIS A 53 -4.96 -7.33 -4.24
N ILE A 54 -5.44 -6.34 -4.98
CA ILE A 54 -6.43 -6.51 -6.03
C ILE A 54 -5.92 -5.89 -7.33
N PHE A 55 -6.04 -6.62 -8.42
CA PHE A 55 -5.90 -6.08 -9.77
C PHE A 55 -7.27 -5.83 -10.37
N ARG A 56 -7.53 -4.60 -10.83
CA ARG A 56 -8.75 -4.23 -11.54
C ARG A 56 -8.41 -3.48 -12.83
N GLY A 57 -8.38 -4.20 -13.95
CA GLY A 57 -7.90 -3.63 -15.21
C GLY A 57 -6.44 -3.16 -15.08
N ASN A 58 -6.20 -1.89 -15.34
CA ASN A 58 -4.87 -1.27 -15.23
C ASN A 58 -4.60 -0.65 -13.85
N MET A 59 -5.34 -1.05 -12.83
CA MET A 59 -5.21 -0.50 -11.49
C MET A 59 -4.78 -1.58 -10.51
N LYS A 60 -3.83 -1.24 -9.65
CA LYS A 60 -3.48 -1.96 -8.43
C LYS A 60 -4.19 -1.31 -7.26
N ILE A 61 -4.84 -2.11 -6.45
CA ILE A 61 -5.51 -1.67 -5.23
C ILE A 61 -4.92 -2.46 -4.06
N VAL A 62 -4.54 -1.75 -3.02
CA VAL A 62 -4.14 -2.33 -1.73
C VAL A 62 -5.11 -1.88 -0.68
N HIS A 63 -5.55 -2.78 0.17
CA HIS A 63 -6.34 -2.43 1.34
C HIS A 63 -5.93 -3.24 2.56
N ILE A 64 -6.19 -2.64 3.73
CA ILE A 64 -6.03 -3.26 5.03
C ILE A 64 -7.19 -2.84 5.93
N ARG A 65 -7.67 -3.77 6.75
CA ARG A 65 -8.60 -3.48 7.83
C ARG A 65 -7.84 -3.33 9.13
N LEU A 66 -7.97 -2.17 9.75
CA LEU A 66 -7.42 -1.87 11.08
C LEU A 66 -8.59 -1.44 11.98
N ASN A 67 -8.88 -2.25 13.00
CA ASN A 67 -10.06 -2.05 13.85
C ASN A 67 -11.36 -1.97 13.00
N ASN A 68 -12.10 -0.86 13.12
CA ASN A 68 -13.35 -0.64 12.40
C ASN A 68 -13.18 0.12 11.08
N LEU A 69 -11.94 0.40 10.67
CA LEU A 69 -11.63 1.16 9.46
C LEU A 69 -10.96 0.30 8.40
N ILE A 70 -11.27 0.63 7.16
CA ILE A 70 -10.66 0.05 5.98
C ILE A 70 -9.89 1.17 5.28
N TYR A 71 -8.59 1.00 5.18
CA TYR A 71 -7.67 1.89 4.47
C TYR A 71 -7.37 1.31 3.11
N THR A 72 -7.56 2.08 2.06
CA THR A 72 -7.39 1.61 0.68
C THR A 72 -6.60 2.64 -0.12
N ALA A 73 -5.64 2.17 -0.93
CA ALA A 73 -4.99 2.99 -1.94
C ALA A 73 -5.06 2.31 -3.30
N GLY A 74 -5.27 3.11 -4.34
CA GLY A 74 -5.25 2.67 -5.72
C GLY A 74 -4.22 3.43 -6.55
N SER A 75 -3.57 2.72 -7.46
CA SER A 75 -2.57 3.28 -8.37
C SER A 75 -2.65 2.61 -9.73
N ASN A 76 -1.96 3.18 -10.72
CA ASN A 76 -1.67 2.45 -11.94
C ASN A 76 -0.72 1.26 -11.67
N THR A 77 -0.44 0.45 -12.68
CA THR A 77 0.34 -0.79 -12.55
C THR A 77 1.84 -0.58 -12.30
N GLU A 78 2.35 0.66 -12.42
CA GLU A 78 3.77 0.96 -12.26
C GLU A 78 4.22 0.94 -10.80
N ILE A 79 3.31 1.24 -9.86
CA ILE A 79 3.64 1.24 -8.44
C ILE A 79 3.69 -0.21 -7.92
N GLN A 80 4.75 -0.55 -7.19
CA GLN A 80 4.86 -1.85 -6.52
C GLN A 80 3.94 -1.92 -5.30
N PHE A 81 3.38 -3.11 -5.02
CA PHE A 81 2.45 -3.29 -3.89
C PHE A 81 3.07 -2.91 -2.54
N GLN A 82 4.33 -3.28 -2.30
CA GLN A 82 5.03 -2.95 -1.06
C GLN A 82 5.13 -1.43 -0.81
N LEU A 83 5.21 -0.63 -1.89
CA LEU A 83 5.19 0.84 -1.77
C LEU A 83 3.80 1.35 -1.38
N LEU A 84 2.74 0.78 -1.95
CA LEU A 84 1.36 1.12 -1.57
C LEU A 84 1.05 0.71 -0.13
N GLU A 85 1.52 -0.46 0.30
CA GLU A 85 1.39 -0.89 1.69
C GLU A 85 2.07 0.07 2.65
N ALA A 86 3.32 0.48 2.36
CA ALA A 86 4.05 1.42 3.18
C ALA A 86 3.34 2.78 3.27
N LEU A 87 2.77 3.25 2.15
CA LEU A 87 1.95 4.46 2.13
C LEU A 87 0.72 4.31 3.03
N ILE A 88 -0.03 3.21 2.91
CA ILE A 88 -1.24 2.95 3.70
C ILE A 88 -0.91 2.83 5.19
N GLU A 89 0.18 2.19 5.57
CA GLU A 89 0.62 2.15 6.97
C GLU A 89 0.86 3.55 7.52
N GLN A 90 1.55 4.41 6.78
CA GLN A 90 1.80 5.78 7.20
C GLN A 90 0.51 6.60 7.28
N VAL A 91 -0.37 6.47 6.27
CA VAL A 91 -1.67 7.14 6.26
C VAL A 91 -2.52 6.71 7.45
N SER A 92 -2.62 5.41 7.71
CA SER A 92 -3.41 4.90 8.83
C SER A 92 -2.87 5.36 10.18
N LYS A 93 -1.55 5.40 10.33
CA LYS A 93 -0.89 5.92 11.54
C LYS A 93 -1.26 7.38 11.78
N VAL A 94 -1.01 8.26 10.80
CA VAL A 94 -1.26 9.70 10.95
C VAL A 94 -2.75 9.98 11.14
N PHE A 95 -3.64 9.25 10.44
CA PHE A 95 -5.07 9.42 10.58
C PHE A 95 -5.56 9.07 11.99
N ASN A 96 -5.11 7.93 12.54
CA ASN A 96 -5.50 7.50 13.88
C ASN A 96 -4.88 8.36 15.00
N GLU A 97 -3.71 8.96 14.76
CA GLU A 97 -3.09 9.93 15.68
C GLU A 97 -3.83 11.27 15.67
N THR A 98 -4.47 11.64 14.55
CA THR A 98 -5.15 12.92 14.36
C THR A 98 -6.61 12.88 14.81
N TYR A 99 -7.30 11.75 14.59
CA TYR A 99 -8.76 11.65 14.79
C TYR A 99 -9.11 10.48 15.71
N ASP A 100 -9.92 10.78 16.75
CA ASP A 100 -10.56 9.76 17.60
C ASP A 100 -11.84 9.25 16.92
N ILE A 101 -11.68 8.32 15.98
CA ILE A 101 -12.78 7.82 15.16
C ILE A 101 -13.84 7.08 15.97
N ASP A 102 -13.45 6.36 17.03
CA ASP A 102 -14.41 5.61 17.85
C ASP A 102 -15.40 6.57 18.51
N SER A 103 -14.95 7.74 18.96
CA SER A 103 -15.82 8.81 19.46
C SER A 103 -16.74 9.35 18.36
N TYR A 104 -16.26 9.58 17.15
CA TYR A 104 -17.08 10.04 16.03
C TYR A 104 -18.16 9.04 15.64
N ILE A 105 -17.82 7.75 15.51
CA ILE A 105 -18.78 6.70 15.15
C ILE A 105 -19.84 6.52 16.24
N LYS A 106 -19.41 6.53 17.51
CA LYS A 106 -20.32 6.32 18.66
C LYS A 106 -21.41 7.41 18.78
N TYR A 107 -21.09 8.63 18.47
CA TYR A 107 -22.05 9.76 18.58
C TYR A 107 -22.91 9.96 17.33
N GLY A 108 -22.70 9.20 16.25
CA GLY A 108 -23.69 8.94 15.16
C GLY A 108 -24.08 10.08 14.23
N ASN A 109 -23.64 11.30 14.46
CA ASN A 109 -24.07 12.50 13.71
C ASN A 109 -22.89 13.40 13.31
N PHE A 110 -21.85 12.83 12.73
CA PHE A 110 -20.75 13.64 12.23
C PHE A 110 -20.84 13.85 10.71
N SER A 111 -20.44 15.02 10.26
CA SER A 111 -20.23 15.27 8.84
C SER A 111 -18.84 14.78 8.44
N THR A 112 -18.74 14.02 7.35
CA THR A 112 -17.44 13.59 6.81
C THR A 112 -16.53 14.75 6.41
N THR A 113 -17.09 15.98 6.31
CA THR A 113 -16.32 17.19 6.02
C THR A 113 -15.29 17.54 7.10
N VAL A 114 -15.45 17.03 8.33
CA VAL A 114 -14.49 17.20 9.43
C VAL A 114 -13.11 16.63 9.08
N PHE A 115 -13.06 15.65 8.17
CA PHE A 115 -11.83 15.01 7.73
C PHE A 115 -11.19 15.67 6.48
N ASN A 116 -11.81 16.70 5.90
CA ASN A 116 -11.26 17.38 4.72
C ASN A 116 -9.84 17.93 4.91
N PRO A 117 -9.44 18.44 6.08
CA PRO A 117 -8.06 18.89 6.30
C PRO A 117 -7.02 17.78 6.13
N PHE A 118 -7.40 16.51 6.29
CA PHE A 118 -6.50 15.38 6.10
C PHE A 118 -6.00 15.21 4.67
N LYS A 119 -6.61 15.90 3.70
CA LYS A 119 -6.09 15.96 2.31
C LYS A 119 -4.69 16.56 2.25
N GLU A 120 -4.46 17.61 3.03
CA GLU A 120 -3.14 18.25 3.13
C GLU A 120 -2.10 17.32 3.75
N GLU A 121 -2.53 16.48 4.71
CA GLU A 121 -1.64 15.47 5.31
C GLU A 121 -1.26 14.38 4.31
N ILE A 122 -2.18 13.92 3.46
CA ILE A 122 -1.85 12.98 2.37
C ILE A 122 -0.84 13.60 1.41
N ASP A 123 -1.06 14.85 0.99
CA ASP A 123 -0.14 15.56 0.10
C ASP A 123 1.24 15.72 0.75
N ASN A 124 1.31 16.01 2.06
CA ASN A 124 2.55 16.10 2.83
C ASN A 124 3.26 14.74 2.93
N ILE A 125 2.53 13.65 3.20
CA ILE A 125 3.08 12.29 3.23
C ILE A 125 3.70 11.95 1.88
N ILE A 126 2.99 12.19 0.76
CA ILE A 126 3.47 11.91 -0.58
C ILE A 126 4.71 12.75 -0.90
N LYS A 127 4.67 14.05 -0.63
CA LYS A 127 5.76 14.99 -0.90
C LYS A 127 7.04 14.63 -0.15
N ASN A 128 6.92 14.19 1.08
CA ASN A 128 8.04 13.90 1.96
C ASN A 128 8.34 12.40 2.08
N PHE A 129 7.75 11.55 1.23
CA PHE A 129 7.81 10.10 1.37
C PHE A 129 9.24 9.55 1.46
N ASN A 130 10.15 10.09 0.64
CA ASN A 130 11.56 9.67 0.66
C ASN A 130 12.24 9.91 2.02
N SER A 131 11.81 10.90 2.79
CA SER A 131 12.37 11.22 4.11
C SER A 131 11.76 10.39 5.24
N LEU A 132 10.67 9.69 5.00
CA LEU A 132 9.99 8.85 6.00
C LEU A 132 10.69 7.50 6.19
N ASP A 133 11.60 7.13 5.29
CA ASP A 133 12.42 5.92 5.36
C ASP A 133 11.60 4.63 5.57
N LEU A 134 10.44 4.52 4.89
CA LEU A 134 9.48 3.43 5.06
C LEU A 134 9.78 2.20 4.20
N VAL A 135 10.63 2.35 3.20
CA VAL A 135 10.95 1.31 2.23
C VAL A 135 12.44 1.28 1.91
N ASN A 136 12.92 0.09 1.55
CA ASN A 136 14.25 -0.11 1.00
C ASN A 136 14.17 -0.63 -0.44
N GLU A 137 15.14 -0.23 -1.25
CA GLU A 137 15.34 -0.80 -2.58
C GLU A 137 16.37 -1.92 -2.52
N ILE A 138 16.05 -3.07 -3.07
CA ILE A 138 16.97 -4.19 -3.24
C ILE A 138 17.12 -4.54 -4.71
N MET A 139 18.34 -4.94 -5.09
CA MET A 139 18.65 -5.35 -6.46
C MET A 139 18.69 -6.87 -6.53
N VAL A 140 17.80 -7.44 -7.37
CA VAL A 140 17.61 -8.88 -7.48
C VAL A 140 17.85 -9.35 -8.92
N PRO A 141 18.79 -10.28 -9.17
CA PRO A 141 18.99 -10.81 -10.51
C PRO A 141 17.84 -11.77 -10.88
N CYS A 142 17.19 -11.53 -11.99
CA CYS A 142 16.25 -12.46 -12.59
C CYS A 142 16.95 -13.33 -13.63
N ARG A 143 17.04 -14.63 -13.37
CA ARG A 143 17.70 -15.58 -14.27
C ARG A 143 16.88 -15.88 -15.53
N VAL A 144 15.58 -15.59 -15.54
CA VAL A 144 14.71 -15.81 -16.70
C VAL A 144 14.89 -14.73 -17.74
N CYS A 145 14.86 -13.46 -17.35
CA CYS A 145 15.05 -12.32 -18.25
C CYS A 145 16.52 -11.89 -18.40
N ASN A 146 17.45 -12.43 -17.60
CA ASN A 146 18.83 -11.97 -17.49
C ASN A 146 18.96 -10.48 -17.17
N THR A 147 18.05 -9.95 -16.35
CA THR A 147 18.02 -8.54 -15.92
C THR A 147 18.17 -8.44 -14.42
N VAL A 148 18.63 -7.29 -13.94
CA VAL A 148 18.61 -6.96 -12.53
C VAL A 148 17.36 -6.14 -12.25
N LEU A 149 16.55 -6.63 -11.33
CA LEU A 149 15.28 -5.99 -10.92
C LEU A 149 15.52 -5.12 -9.70
N SER A 150 14.94 -3.93 -9.71
CA SER A 150 14.81 -3.09 -8.53
C SER A 150 13.49 -3.43 -7.85
N ILE A 151 13.56 -4.00 -6.65
CA ILE A 151 12.40 -4.40 -5.85
C ILE A 151 12.33 -3.49 -4.64
N THR A 152 11.17 -2.86 -4.46
CA THR A 152 10.84 -2.09 -3.26
C THR A 152 10.39 -3.05 -2.17
N VAL A 153 11.00 -2.96 -1.00
CA VAL A 153 10.67 -3.76 0.18
C VAL A 153 10.26 -2.84 1.32
N LYS A 154 9.08 -3.06 1.84
CA LYS A 154 8.57 -2.35 3.00
C LYS A 154 9.39 -2.69 4.24
N ARG A 155 9.88 -1.68 4.97
CA ARG A 155 10.74 -1.89 6.13
C ARG A 155 10.04 -2.61 7.25
N SER A 156 8.82 -2.23 7.57
CA SER A 156 8.02 -2.88 8.61
C SER A 156 7.84 -4.39 8.36
N PHE A 157 7.81 -4.83 7.08
CA PHE A 157 7.70 -6.24 6.72
C PHE A 157 8.95 -7.05 7.11
N ILE A 158 10.12 -6.46 7.00
CA ILE A 158 11.38 -7.09 7.41
C ILE A 158 11.60 -6.95 8.92
N GLU A 159 11.44 -5.72 9.44
CA GLU A 159 11.76 -5.40 10.84
C GLU A 159 10.85 -6.10 11.85
N ASN A 160 9.60 -6.36 11.49
CA ASN A 160 8.62 -7.06 12.35
C ASN A 160 8.61 -8.58 12.13
N SER A 161 9.51 -9.13 11.30
CA SER A 161 9.55 -10.57 11.06
C SER A 161 10.16 -11.32 12.24
N GLU A 162 9.51 -12.40 12.66
CA GLU A 162 9.99 -13.29 13.73
C GLU A 162 11.16 -14.19 13.30
N SER A 163 11.31 -14.40 11.98
CA SER A 163 12.33 -15.29 11.43
C SER A 163 12.95 -14.78 10.14
N TYR A 164 14.19 -15.16 9.87
CA TYR A 164 14.94 -14.78 8.68
C TYR A 164 15.57 -16.02 8.00
N PRO A 165 15.71 -15.99 6.66
CA PRO A 165 15.34 -14.90 5.76
C PRO A 165 13.83 -14.83 5.50
N VAL A 166 13.32 -13.61 5.23
CA VAL A 166 11.91 -13.35 4.92
C VAL A 166 11.66 -13.61 3.43
N PRO A 167 10.67 -14.44 3.06
CA PRO A 167 10.33 -14.69 1.67
C PRO A 167 9.46 -13.58 1.09
N ILE A 168 9.82 -13.08 -0.09
CA ILE A 168 9.05 -12.08 -0.84
C ILE A 168 8.84 -12.59 -2.26
N VAL A 169 7.58 -12.63 -2.70
CA VAL A 169 7.25 -12.96 -4.09
C VAL A 169 7.13 -11.67 -4.90
N TYR A 170 7.82 -11.62 -6.03
CA TYR A 170 7.76 -10.50 -6.96
C TYR A 170 7.47 -11.01 -8.38
N SER A 171 6.39 -10.48 -8.97
CA SER A 171 5.95 -10.83 -10.31
C SER A 171 6.38 -9.76 -11.32
N HIS A 172 6.97 -10.16 -12.44
CA HIS A 172 7.30 -9.28 -13.55
C HIS A 172 7.35 -10.05 -14.87
N ASN A 173 7.00 -9.42 -15.97
CA ASN A 173 7.10 -9.97 -17.33
C ASN A 173 6.53 -11.41 -17.48
N GLY A 174 5.40 -11.70 -16.80
CA GLY A 174 4.72 -12.99 -16.91
C GLY A 174 5.30 -14.14 -16.09
N HIS A 175 6.29 -13.89 -15.25
CA HIS A 175 6.81 -14.86 -14.28
C HIS A 175 7.00 -14.24 -12.90
N ALA A 176 7.21 -15.08 -11.89
CA ALA A 176 7.44 -14.65 -10.54
C ALA A 176 8.75 -15.23 -9.98
N ILE A 177 9.38 -14.45 -9.12
CA ILE A 177 10.54 -14.87 -8.35
C ILE A 177 10.23 -14.80 -6.87
N LEU A 178 10.76 -15.75 -6.10
CA LEU A 178 10.77 -15.78 -4.65
C LEU A 178 12.14 -15.34 -4.18
N CYS A 179 12.20 -14.22 -3.47
CA CYS A 179 13.42 -13.65 -2.91
C CYS A 179 13.45 -13.90 -1.41
N PHE A 180 14.58 -14.31 -0.88
CA PHE A 180 14.82 -14.51 0.55
C PHE A 180 15.68 -13.36 1.07
N ILE A 181 15.11 -12.50 1.94
CA ILE A 181 15.73 -11.27 2.41
C ILE A 181 16.08 -11.40 3.88
N ASP A 182 17.32 -11.06 4.25
CA ASP A 182 17.72 -11.05 5.65
C ASP A 182 17.39 -9.72 6.35
N LYS A 183 17.67 -9.67 7.66
CA LYS A 183 17.42 -8.48 8.49
C LYS A 183 18.20 -7.22 8.07
N ASN A 184 19.25 -7.37 7.26
CA ASN A 184 20.07 -6.28 6.73
C ASN A 184 19.70 -5.94 5.28
N TYR A 185 18.55 -6.44 4.78
CA TYR A 185 18.07 -6.28 3.41
C TYR A 185 18.97 -6.92 2.34
N ALA A 186 19.84 -7.86 2.74
CA ALA A 186 20.65 -8.62 1.80
C ALA A 186 19.84 -9.80 1.23
N VAL A 187 19.91 -9.98 -0.09
CA VAL A 187 19.30 -11.10 -0.79
C VAL A 187 20.12 -12.37 -0.53
N ARG A 188 19.55 -13.36 0.13
CA ARG A 188 20.18 -14.64 0.48
C ARG A 188 19.92 -15.74 -0.51
N GLY A 189 18.85 -15.61 -1.28
CA GLY A 189 18.49 -16.58 -2.32
C GLY A 189 17.40 -16.02 -3.23
N VAL A 190 17.35 -16.56 -4.45
CA VAL A 190 16.31 -16.24 -5.44
C VAL A 190 15.91 -17.53 -6.12
N GLU A 191 14.62 -17.83 -6.11
CA GLU A 191 14.04 -19.00 -6.75
C GLU A 191 12.99 -18.57 -7.78
N LEU A 192 12.81 -19.35 -8.85
CA LEU A 192 11.74 -19.16 -9.80
C LEU A 192 10.45 -19.80 -9.26
N VAL A 193 9.37 -19.05 -9.25
CA VAL A 193 8.06 -19.56 -8.88
C VAL A 193 7.25 -19.84 -10.15
N ASN A 194 6.82 -21.08 -10.32
CA ASN A 194 5.87 -21.43 -11.36
C ASN A 194 4.46 -21.07 -10.88
N ILE A 195 3.87 -20.05 -11.48
CA ILE A 195 2.46 -19.72 -11.24
C ILE A 195 1.66 -20.60 -12.22
N THR A 196 1.17 -21.72 -11.74
CA THR A 196 0.15 -22.52 -12.44
C THR A 196 -1.20 -21.91 -12.11
N GLY A 197 -1.81 -21.19 -13.06
CA GLY A 197 -3.19 -20.71 -13.01
C GLY A 197 -4.17 -21.79 -13.45
#